data_a73b831e98e169b88ca5c3eb3af3292f
#
_entry.id   a73b831e98e169b88ca5c3eb3af3292f
#
_cell.length_a   1.000
_cell.length_b   1.000
_cell.length_c   1.000
_cell.angle_alpha   90.00
_cell.angle_beta   90.00
_cell.angle_gamma   90.00
#
_symmetry.space_group_name_H-M   'P 1'
#
loop_
_entity.id
_entity.type
_entity.pdbx_description
1 polymer ?
#
loop_
_entity_poly.entity_id
_entity_poly.type
_entity_poly.pdbx_seq_one_letter_code
_entity_poly.pdbx_strand_id
1 'polypeptide(L)'
;ISLNEIVKRSKKYNPDVVVLTGMTPFYNIAVECASLLKKEGVVADICVGGPHVTIMQEKAFNDEFDFAFVGEGEESWKKFLYVKEKKINYSEVPGLIYRENGEVKKNKRIHAAKDLDSYPMAAYHLLKMGEYKIGTMEGRLPFTSIMTFRGCPWKCIFCASDQLETTRILKRSIESIVNEIQHIVETYNIRHFMILDDVLTLVRKRTVEFCNEILKRKLNITFEGSTRANLLDEELVILMKKTGLIRLSFGLETVDEDMRKTMNKKIPLEAYTKSNALLNKYNIEALNSVMIGLPGETEQNVWKTLNYLSKSKEVK
;
A
#
# COMPACT_ATOMS: atom_id res chain seq x y z
N ILE A 1 19.03 -5.07 3.35
CA ILE A 1 19.61 -5.60 4.61
C ILE A 1 19.57 -7.12 4.53
N SER A 2 20.67 -7.81 4.85
CA SER A 2 20.69 -9.27 4.94
C SER A 2 20.06 -9.76 6.24
N LEU A 3 19.62 -11.03 6.28
CA LEU A 3 19.07 -11.64 7.50
C LEU A 3 20.09 -11.61 8.65
N ASN A 4 21.37 -11.86 8.36
CA ASN A 4 22.45 -11.78 9.35
C ASN A 4 22.60 -10.36 9.95
N GLU A 5 22.41 -9.33 9.15
CA GLU A 5 22.44 -7.94 9.63
C GLU A 5 21.22 -7.64 10.53
N ILE A 6 20.05 -8.21 10.23
CA ILE A 6 18.87 -8.12 11.09
C ILE A 6 19.17 -8.75 12.45
N VAL A 7 19.71 -9.96 12.48
CA VAL A 7 20.10 -10.65 13.72
C VAL A 7 21.11 -9.83 14.54
N LYS A 8 22.15 -9.32 13.88
CA LYS A 8 23.16 -8.47 14.51
C LYS A 8 22.55 -7.23 15.17
N ARG A 9 21.63 -6.57 14.46
CA ARG A 9 20.90 -5.40 14.99
C ARG A 9 20.00 -5.80 16.15
N SER A 10 19.25 -6.89 16.04
CA SER A 10 18.36 -7.37 17.11
C SER A 10 19.16 -7.69 18.38
N LYS A 11 20.29 -8.38 18.26
CA LYS A 11 21.18 -8.64 19.41
C LYS A 11 21.70 -7.34 20.04
N LYS A 12 22.04 -6.34 19.23
CA LYS A 12 22.52 -5.03 19.71
C LYS A 12 21.43 -4.23 20.43
N TYR A 13 20.21 -4.20 19.88
CA TYR A 13 19.08 -3.46 20.45
C TYR A 13 18.43 -4.17 21.63
N ASN A 14 18.55 -5.50 21.69
CA ASN A 14 17.91 -6.36 22.69
C ASN A 14 16.42 -6.02 22.90
N PRO A 15 15.59 -6.13 21.85
CA PRO A 15 14.19 -5.73 21.91
C PRO A 15 13.35 -6.76 22.66
N ASP A 16 12.28 -6.33 23.31
CA ASP A 16 11.27 -7.21 23.90
C ASP A 16 10.39 -7.87 22.82
N VAL A 17 10.26 -7.23 21.68
CA VAL A 17 9.42 -7.71 20.56
C VAL A 17 10.08 -7.38 19.22
N VAL A 18 10.11 -8.36 18.32
CA VAL A 18 10.49 -8.19 16.91
C VAL A 18 9.22 -8.34 16.06
N VAL A 19 8.95 -7.36 15.23
CA VAL A 19 7.78 -7.40 14.34
C VAL A 19 8.22 -7.55 12.89
N LEU A 20 7.71 -8.57 12.24
CA LEU A 20 7.94 -8.85 10.83
C LEU A 20 6.65 -8.59 10.04
N THR A 21 6.78 -8.11 8.81
CA THR A 21 5.66 -7.98 7.89
C THR A 21 5.95 -8.75 6.61
N GLY A 22 4.92 -9.33 6.03
CA GLY A 22 5.07 -10.12 4.80
C GLY A 22 3.93 -9.92 3.82
N MET A 23 4.29 -9.63 2.57
CA MET A 23 3.44 -9.90 1.42
C MET A 23 3.65 -11.33 0.96
N THR A 24 2.68 -11.94 0.31
CA THR A 24 2.73 -13.36 -0.10
C THR A 24 4.05 -13.76 -0.79
N PRO A 25 4.59 -13.00 -1.76
CA PRO A 25 5.86 -13.37 -2.41
C PRO A 25 7.08 -13.40 -1.49
N PHE A 26 7.04 -12.68 -0.37
CA PHE A 26 8.15 -12.49 0.55
C PHE A 26 7.91 -13.12 1.93
N TYR A 27 6.78 -13.80 2.12
CA TYR A 27 6.42 -14.35 3.42
C TYR A 27 7.42 -15.39 3.94
N ASN A 28 7.94 -16.24 3.05
CA ASN A 28 8.97 -17.24 3.43
C ASN A 28 10.24 -16.58 3.99
N ILE A 29 10.58 -15.37 3.52
CA ILE A 29 11.73 -14.62 4.06
C ILE A 29 11.45 -14.18 5.50
N ALA A 30 10.20 -13.82 5.82
CA ALA A 30 9.83 -13.49 7.20
C ALA A 30 9.93 -14.73 8.11
N VAL A 31 9.51 -15.90 7.63
CA VAL A 31 9.65 -17.18 8.34
C VAL A 31 11.12 -17.51 8.58
N GLU A 32 11.94 -17.44 7.54
CA GLU A 32 13.39 -17.69 7.64
C GLU A 32 14.07 -16.71 8.61
N CYS A 33 13.66 -15.44 8.58
CA CYS A 33 14.14 -14.42 9.52
C CYS A 33 13.80 -14.78 10.97
N ALA A 34 12.54 -15.17 11.23
CA ALA A 34 12.10 -15.58 12.56
C ALA A 34 12.88 -16.79 13.08
N SER A 35 13.02 -17.81 12.24
CA SER A 35 13.81 -19.02 12.57
C SER A 35 15.27 -18.68 12.90
N LEU A 36 15.89 -17.81 12.10
CA LEU A 36 17.26 -17.39 12.32
C LEU A 36 17.41 -16.58 13.62
N LEU A 37 16.50 -15.68 13.92
CA LEU A 37 16.49 -14.92 15.17
C LEU A 37 16.45 -15.84 16.39
N LYS A 38 15.56 -16.84 16.41
CA LYS A 38 15.46 -17.85 17.47
C LYS A 38 16.74 -18.68 17.59
N LYS A 39 17.23 -19.21 16.47
CA LYS A 39 18.47 -20.00 16.39
C LYS A 39 19.67 -19.25 16.94
N GLU A 40 19.75 -17.97 16.66
CA GLU A 40 20.86 -17.10 17.10
C GLU A 40 20.68 -16.56 18.52
N GLY A 41 19.66 -17.01 19.25
CA GLY A 41 19.46 -16.69 20.67
C GLY A 41 18.94 -15.28 20.93
N VAL A 42 18.20 -14.68 19.99
CA VAL A 42 17.49 -13.41 20.24
C VAL A 42 16.31 -13.71 21.15
N VAL A 43 16.32 -13.12 22.33
CA VAL A 43 15.25 -13.28 23.34
C VAL A 43 14.22 -12.17 23.16
N ALA A 44 13.25 -12.41 22.29
CA ALA A 44 12.16 -11.47 21.99
C ALA A 44 10.93 -12.25 21.54
N ASP A 45 9.72 -11.70 21.78
CA ASP A 45 8.52 -12.23 21.10
C ASP A 45 8.59 -11.89 19.60
N ILE A 46 8.46 -12.87 18.75
CA ILE A 46 8.47 -12.68 17.30
C ILE A 46 7.05 -12.61 16.78
N CYS A 47 6.66 -11.43 16.36
CA CYS A 47 5.35 -11.12 15.84
C CYS A 47 5.38 -11.03 14.30
N VAL A 48 4.29 -11.45 13.65
CA VAL A 48 4.12 -11.29 12.21
C VAL A 48 2.78 -10.63 11.87
N GLY A 49 2.77 -9.80 10.85
CA GLY A 49 1.57 -9.16 10.34
C GLY A 49 1.65 -8.91 8.84
N GLY A 50 0.77 -8.07 8.34
CA GLY A 50 0.74 -7.63 6.96
C GLY A 50 -0.23 -8.42 6.07
N PRO A 51 -0.19 -8.15 4.74
CA PRO A 51 -1.19 -8.67 3.80
C PRO A 51 -1.33 -10.18 3.77
N HIS A 52 -0.21 -10.92 3.76
CA HIS A 52 -0.26 -12.38 3.74
C HIS A 52 -0.97 -12.96 4.96
N VAL A 53 -0.59 -12.50 6.16
CA VAL A 53 -1.20 -12.95 7.41
C VAL A 53 -2.69 -12.56 7.47
N THR A 54 -3.04 -11.39 6.97
CA THR A 54 -4.43 -10.92 6.94
C THR A 54 -5.32 -11.79 6.06
N ILE A 55 -4.80 -12.28 4.92
CA ILE A 55 -5.54 -13.14 3.99
C ILE A 55 -5.55 -14.59 4.44
N MET A 56 -4.38 -15.12 4.81
CA MET A 56 -4.20 -16.52 5.13
C MET A 56 -4.57 -16.89 6.57
N GLN A 57 -4.59 -15.88 7.46
CA GLN A 57 -4.98 -15.99 8.87
C GLN A 57 -4.20 -17.11 9.60
N GLU A 58 -4.88 -18.07 10.25
CA GLU A 58 -4.24 -19.15 11.00
C GLU A 58 -3.30 -20.00 10.12
N LYS A 59 -3.55 -20.09 8.82
CA LYS A 59 -2.68 -20.82 7.88
C LYS A 59 -1.30 -20.19 7.72
N ALA A 60 -1.18 -18.88 8.02
CA ALA A 60 0.09 -18.16 8.03
C ALA A 60 0.78 -18.18 9.41
N PHE A 61 0.17 -18.76 10.45
CA PHE A 61 0.72 -18.78 11.79
C PHE A 61 1.44 -20.10 12.06
N ASN A 62 2.73 -20.13 11.76
CA ASN A 62 3.60 -21.29 12.02
C ASN A 62 4.34 -21.18 13.36
N ASP A 63 5.17 -22.19 13.70
CA ASP A 63 5.86 -22.28 14.98
C ASP A 63 7.03 -21.29 15.16
N GLU A 64 7.40 -20.60 14.10
CA GLU A 64 8.44 -19.57 14.17
C GLU A 64 7.91 -18.25 14.75
N PHE A 65 6.59 -18.05 14.79
CA PHE A 65 5.96 -16.84 15.32
C PHE A 65 5.28 -17.10 16.66
N ASP A 66 5.46 -16.19 17.60
CA ASP A 66 4.78 -16.22 18.88
C ASP A 66 3.40 -15.58 18.79
N PHE A 67 3.26 -14.53 17.94
CA PHE A 67 2.03 -13.82 17.69
C PHE A 67 1.87 -13.47 16.21
N ALA A 68 0.61 -13.44 15.73
CA ALA A 68 0.29 -12.93 14.40
C ALA A 68 -0.88 -11.94 14.46
N PHE A 69 -0.83 -10.90 13.62
CA PHE A 69 -1.82 -9.82 13.57
C PHE A 69 -2.58 -9.82 12.25
N VAL A 70 -3.89 -9.96 12.33
CA VAL A 70 -4.82 -9.98 11.20
C VAL A 70 -5.50 -8.62 11.06
N GLY A 71 -5.33 -8.00 9.90
CA GLY A 71 -5.95 -6.71 9.57
C GLY A 71 -5.04 -5.52 9.85
N GLU A 72 -5.67 -4.38 10.07
CA GLU A 72 -4.98 -3.13 10.40
C GLU A 72 -4.36 -3.22 11.79
N GLY A 73 -3.12 -2.77 11.92
CA GLY A 73 -2.30 -3.02 13.09
C GLY A 73 -2.42 -1.97 14.20
N GLU A 74 -2.88 -0.76 13.91
CA GLU A 74 -2.73 0.37 14.81
C GLU A 74 -3.40 0.12 16.18
N GLU A 75 -4.67 -0.25 16.20
CA GLU A 75 -5.39 -0.52 17.45
C GLU A 75 -4.97 -1.85 18.08
N SER A 76 -4.75 -2.86 17.25
CA SER A 76 -4.32 -4.18 17.71
C SER A 76 -2.96 -4.12 18.38
N TRP A 77 -2.02 -3.39 17.78
CA TRP A 77 -0.67 -3.21 18.31
C TRP A 77 -0.67 -2.42 19.63
N LYS A 78 -1.41 -1.31 19.68
CA LYS A 78 -1.56 -0.53 20.91
C LYS A 78 -2.13 -1.37 22.06
N LYS A 79 -3.18 -2.16 21.79
CA LYS A 79 -3.79 -3.05 22.79
C LYS A 79 -2.84 -4.18 23.18
N PHE A 80 -2.11 -4.77 22.22
CA PHE A 80 -1.13 -5.82 22.48
C PHE A 80 -0.03 -5.35 23.44
N LEU A 81 0.57 -4.19 23.20
CA LEU A 81 1.59 -3.64 24.08
C LEU A 81 1.06 -3.39 25.49
N TYR A 82 -0.15 -2.86 25.61
CA TYR A 82 -0.80 -2.66 26.91
C TYR A 82 -1.02 -3.99 27.64
N VAL A 83 -1.56 -5.00 26.95
CA VAL A 83 -1.83 -6.33 27.52
C VAL A 83 -0.51 -7.00 27.95
N LYS A 84 0.53 -6.91 27.12
CA LYS A 84 1.85 -7.46 27.41
C LYS A 84 2.48 -6.77 28.64
N GLU A 85 2.44 -5.45 28.72
CA GLU A 85 2.94 -4.69 29.88
C GLU A 85 2.22 -5.04 31.17
N LYS A 86 0.88 -5.11 31.12
CA LYS A 86 0.06 -5.42 32.30
C LYS A 86 -0.03 -6.91 32.63
N LYS A 87 0.51 -7.79 31.78
CA LYS A 87 0.47 -9.26 31.93
C LYS A 87 -0.97 -9.80 32.07
N ILE A 88 -1.89 -9.25 31.28
CA ILE A 88 -3.28 -9.70 31.23
C ILE A 88 -3.54 -10.56 30.00
N ASN A 89 -4.75 -11.12 29.88
CA ASN A 89 -5.06 -12.09 28.83
C ASN A 89 -5.04 -11.46 27.44
N TYR A 90 -4.40 -12.13 26.49
CA TYR A 90 -4.34 -11.74 25.08
C TYR A 90 -5.67 -11.83 24.34
N SER A 91 -6.70 -12.46 24.90
CA SER A 91 -8.04 -12.58 24.30
C SER A 91 -8.71 -11.23 24.00
N GLU A 92 -8.23 -10.15 24.63
CA GLU A 92 -8.73 -8.80 24.40
C GLU A 92 -8.07 -8.08 23.22
N VAL A 93 -7.01 -8.62 22.61
CA VAL A 93 -6.29 -7.97 21.52
C VAL A 93 -6.97 -8.28 20.19
N PRO A 94 -7.54 -7.28 19.50
CA PRO A 94 -8.28 -7.53 18.28
C PRO A 94 -7.40 -8.13 17.18
N GLY A 95 -7.92 -9.12 16.45
CA GLY A 95 -7.23 -9.73 15.31
C GLY A 95 -5.95 -10.50 15.65
N LEU A 96 -5.65 -10.72 16.92
CA LEU A 96 -4.48 -11.47 17.34
C LEU A 96 -4.69 -12.97 17.14
N ILE A 97 -3.65 -13.63 16.63
CA ILE A 97 -3.50 -15.09 16.64
C ILE A 97 -2.32 -15.40 17.56
N TYR A 98 -2.53 -16.32 18.48
CA TYR A 98 -1.54 -16.73 19.49
C TYR A 98 -1.77 -18.17 19.94
N ARG A 99 -0.82 -18.74 20.70
CA ARG A 99 -0.97 -20.07 21.32
C ARG A 99 -1.28 -19.92 22.80
N GLU A 100 -2.27 -20.68 23.25
CA GLU A 100 -2.63 -20.80 24.65
C GLU A 100 -2.84 -22.28 24.96
N ASN A 101 -2.10 -22.82 25.93
CA ASN A 101 -2.11 -24.24 26.31
C ASN A 101 -1.88 -25.20 25.11
N GLY A 102 -1.03 -24.81 24.16
CA GLY A 102 -0.74 -25.59 22.95
C GLY A 102 -1.77 -25.46 21.82
N GLU A 103 -2.88 -24.80 22.03
CA GLU A 103 -3.90 -24.55 21.02
C GLU A 103 -3.73 -23.17 20.36
N VAL A 104 -3.98 -23.10 19.06
CA VAL A 104 -4.03 -21.82 18.34
C VAL A 104 -5.37 -21.14 18.62
N LYS A 105 -5.30 -19.93 19.15
CA LYS A 105 -6.45 -19.04 19.39
C LYS A 105 -6.41 -17.88 18.40
N LYS A 106 -7.59 -17.46 17.96
CA LYS A 106 -7.75 -16.29 17.11
C LYS A 106 -8.84 -15.38 17.64
N ASN A 107 -8.50 -14.14 17.87
CA ASN A 107 -9.46 -13.13 18.30
C ASN A 107 -10.17 -12.50 17.11
N LYS A 108 -11.36 -11.97 17.37
CA LYS A 108 -12.15 -11.27 16.35
C LYS A 108 -11.40 -10.03 15.87
N ARG A 109 -11.24 -9.89 14.55
CA ARG A 109 -10.72 -8.67 13.91
C ARG A 109 -11.68 -7.51 14.16
N ILE A 110 -11.12 -6.33 14.42
CA ILE A 110 -11.84 -5.06 14.31
C ILE A 110 -11.35 -4.32 13.06
N HIS A 111 -12.17 -3.43 12.56
CA HIS A 111 -11.75 -2.52 11.51
C HIS A 111 -11.05 -1.31 12.12
N ALA A 112 -10.23 -0.62 11.33
CA ALA A 112 -9.55 0.61 11.73
C ALA A 112 -10.48 1.60 12.42
N ALA A 113 -9.87 2.53 13.13
CA ALA A 113 -10.57 3.67 13.69
C ALA A 113 -11.44 4.35 12.62
N LYS A 114 -12.58 4.86 13.04
CA LYS A 114 -13.49 5.59 12.13
C LYS A 114 -12.86 6.87 11.58
N ASP A 115 -11.87 7.38 12.26
CA ASP A 115 -11.16 8.62 11.97
C ASP A 115 -9.65 8.34 11.86
N LEU A 116 -9.12 8.43 10.64
CA LEU A 116 -7.70 8.24 10.38
C LEU A 116 -6.84 9.42 10.88
N ASP A 117 -7.41 10.58 11.11
CA ASP A 117 -6.70 11.73 11.66
C ASP A 117 -6.44 11.59 13.18
N SER A 118 -7.11 10.62 13.82
CA SER A 118 -6.83 10.30 15.24
C SER A 118 -5.49 9.57 15.43
N TYR A 119 -4.91 9.04 14.36
CA TYR A 119 -3.59 8.42 14.43
C TYR A 119 -2.46 9.46 14.34
N PRO A 120 -1.37 9.26 15.07
CA PRO A 120 -0.22 10.14 14.94
C PRO A 120 0.40 10.04 13.55
N MET A 121 1.15 11.07 13.17
CA MET A 121 2.00 11.03 11.98
C MET A 121 2.98 9.86 12.07
N ALA A 122 3.32 9.27 10.91
CA ALA A 122 4.29 8.18 10.86
C ALA A 122 5.65 8.60 11.47
N ALA A 123 6.33 7.66 12.11
CA ALA A 123 7.58 7.91 12.82
C ALA A 123 8.78 8.02 11.85
N TYR A 124 8.75 8.98 10.95
CA TYR A 124 9.79 9.21 9.92
C TYR A 124 11.19 9.36 10.50
N HIS A 125 11.31 9.88 11.72
CA HIS A 125 12.59 10.05 12.42
C HIS A 125 13.31 8.73 12.73
N LEU A 126 12.60 7.59 12.67
CA LEU A 126 13.17 6.25 12.83
C LEU A 126 13.71 5.69 11.52
N LEU A 127 13.45 6.35 10.39
CA LEU A 127 13.85 5.91 9.06
C LEU A 127 15.02 6.74 8.54
N LYS A 128 15.85 6.13 7.72
CA LYS A 128 16.90 6.83 6.97
C LYS A 128 16.30 7.41 5.69
N MET A 129 15.48 8.43 5.83
CA MET A 129 14.63 8.97 4.78
C MET A 129 15.35 9.25 3.46
N GLY A 130 16.60 9.73 3.47
CA GLY A 130 17.39 10.01 2.27
C GLY A 130 17.88 8.76 1.50
N GLU A 131 17.80 7.56 2.08
CA GLU A 131 18.21 6.31 1.42
C GLU A 131 17.12 5.74 0.49
N TYR A 132 15.84 6.13 0.67
CA TYR A 132 14.74 5.67 -0.17
C TYR A 132 14.70 6.47 -1.47
N LYS A 133 14.88 5.78 -2.60
CA LYS A 133 14.92 6.40 -3.93
C LYS A 133 14.07 5.62 -4.90
N ILE A 134 13.27 6.34 -5.70
CA ILE A 134 12.47 5.78 -6.79
C ILE A 134 12.98 6.25 -8.15
N GLY A 135 12.90 5.39 -9.16
CA GLY A 135 13.20 5.75 -10.54
C GLY A 135 12.06 6.53 -11.17
N THR A 136 12.38 7.64 -11.77
CA THR A 136 11.48 8.46 -12.59
C THR A 136 12.10 8.67 -13.97
N MET A 137 11.39 9.32 -14.89
CA MET A 137 11.97 9.72 -16.19
C MET A 137 13.14 10.69 -16.06
N GLU A 138 13.19 11.44 -14.96
CA GLU A 138 14.26 12.42 -14.67
C GLU A 138 15.42 11.84 -13.87
N GLY A 139 15.39 10.53 -13.58
CA GLY A 139 16.41 9.84 -12.79
C GLY A 139 15.87 9.26 -11.48
N ARG A 140 16.76 9.08 -10.48
CA ARG A 140 16.39 8.54 -9.18
C ARG A 140 16.21 9.67 -8.17
N LEU A 141 14.99 9.83 -7.68
CA LEU A 141 14.63 10.85 -6.68
C LEU A 141 14.49 10.26 -5.28
N PRO A 142 14.94 10.96 -4.22
CA PRO A 142 14.50 10.64 -2.86
C PRO A 142 12.99 10.77 -2.77
N PHE A 143 12.32 9.77 -2.20
CA PHE A 143 10.88 9.75 -2.10
C PHE A 143 10.39 9.22 -0.76
N THR A 144 9.13 9.49 -0.46
CA THR A 144 8.39 8.78 0.57
C THR A 144 6.97 8.50 0.10
N SER A 145 6.32 7.56 0.76
CA SER A 145 4.93 7.24 0.47
C SER A 145 3.99 7.95 1.44
N ILE A 146 2.81 8.32 0.94
CA ILE A 146 1.72 8.91 1.71
C ILE A 146 0.43 8.21 1.36
N MET A 147 -0.42 8.00 2.37
CA MET A 147 -1.78 7.50 2.22
C MET A 147 -2.77 8.61 2.55
N THR A 148 -3.69 8.90 1.62
CA THR A 148 -4.71 9.94 1.83
C THR A 148 -6.06 9.38 2.25
N PHE A 149 -6.34 8.12 1.89
CA PHE A 149 -7.49 7.34 2.37
C PHE A 149 -7.18 5.84 2.29
N ARG A 150 -8.02 5.02 2.89
CA ARG A 150 -8.00 3.56 2.82
C ARG A 150 -9.28 3.02 2.22
N GLY A 151 -9.16 1.93 1.47
CA GLY A 151 -10.27 1.16 0.92
C GLY A 151 -10.58 1.48 -0.54
N CYS A 152 -11.17 0.49 -1.20
CA CYS A 152 -11.58 0.54 -2.60
C CYS A 152 -13.01 0.01 -2.72
N PRO A 153 -13.95 0.73 -3.36
CA PRO A 153 -15.35 0.30 -3.41
C PRO A 153 -15.61 -0.79 -4.46
N TRP A 154 -14.61 -1.12 -5.28
CA TRP A 154 -14.76 -2.12 -6.34
C TRP A 154 -14.29 -3.50 -5.89
N LYS A 155 -14.96 -4.53 -6.41
CA LYS A 155 -14.73 -5.94 -6.11
C LYS A 155 -14.17 -6.66 -7.34
N CYS A 156 -12.98 -6.23 -7.80
CA CYS A 156 -12.27 -6.95 -8.84
C CYS A 156 -11.77 -8.28 -8.28
N ILE A 157 -12.09 -9.41 -8.94
CA ILE A 157 -11.87 -10.76 -8.37
C ILE A 157 -10.39 -11.13 -8.16
N PHE A 158 -9.48 -10.46 -8.86
CA PHE A 158 -8.03 -10.66 -8.74
C PHE A 158 -7.38 -9.79 -7.66
N CYS A 159 -8.13 -8.81 -7.12
CA CYS A 159 -7.57 -7.81 -6.21
C CYS A 159 -7.73 -8.23 -4.75
N ALA A 160 -6.65 -8.09 -3.99
CA ALA A 160 -6.64 -8.40 -2.57
C ALA A 160 -7.29 -7.31 -1.69
N SER A 161 -7.56 -6.11 -2.22
CA SER A 161 -8.07 -4.98 -1.41
C SER A 161 -9.37 -5.31 -0.68
N ASP A 162 -10.27 -6.10 -1.30
CA ASP A 162 -11.53 -6.53 -0.65
C ASP A 162 -11.30 -7.45 0.57
N GLN A 163 -10.17 -8.16 0.61
CA GLN A 163 -9.81 -9.07 1.71
C GLN A 163 -8.96 -8.39 2.78
N LEU A 164 -8.13 -7.43 2.37
CA LEU A 164 -7.24 -6.69 3.27
C LEU A 164 -7.97 -5.59 4.02
N GLU A 165 -8.73 -4.81 3.29
CA GLU A 165 -9.46 -3.66 3.78
C GLU A 165 -10.96 -3.89 3.65
N THR A 166 -11.75 -3.06 4.25
CA THR A 166 -13.19 -3.07 4.00
C THR A 166 -13.47 -2.32 2.70
N THR A 167 -14.60 -2.61 2.07
CA THR A 167 -15.15 -1.76 0.98
C THR A 167 -15.49 -0.33 1.45
N ARG A 168 -15.31 -0.09 2.75
CA ARG A 168 -15.53 1.21 3.38
C ARG A 168 -14.36 2.14 3.11
N ILE A 169 -14.67 3.33 2.62
CA ILE A 169 -13.68 4.37 2.39
C ILE A 169 -13.48 5.18 3.65
N LEU A 170 -12.28 5.08 4.24
CA LEU A 170 -11.83 5.89 5.36
C LEU A 170 -10.89 6.97 4.85
N LYS A 171 -11.18 8.23 5.19
CA LYS A 171 -10.44 9.39 4.65
C LYS A 171 -9.73 10.12 5.78
N ARG A 172 -8.54 10.62 5.48
CA ARG A 172 -7.87 11.64 6.28
C ARG A 172 -8.37 13.02 5.86
N SER A 173 -8.29 14.03 6.70
CA SER A 173 -8.54 15.41 6.30
C SER A 173 -7.44 15.91 5.35
N ILE A 174 -7.78 16.84 4.46
CA ILE A 174 -6.79 17.45 3.56
C ILE A 174 -5.73 18.18 4.37
N GLU A 175 -6.14 18.83 5.46
CA GLU A 175 -5.23 19.51 6.37
C GLU A 175 -4.19 18.55 6.97
N SER A 176 -4.60 17.40 7.50
CA SER A 176 -3.70 16.37 8.04
C SER A 176 -2.69 15.89 7.00
N ILE A 177 -3.14 15.60 5.78
CA ILE A 177 -2.27 15.13 4.69
C ILE A 177 -1.24 16.20 4.31
N VAL A 178 -1.68 17.44 4.13
CA VAL A 178 -0.79 18.51 3.67
C VAL A 178 0.16 18.97 4.77
N ASN A 179 -0.25 18.89 6.05
CA ASN A 179 0.64 19.10 7.19
C ASN A 179 1.77 18.06 7.21
N GLU A 180 1.47 16.79 6.94
CA GLU A 180 2.47 15.72 6.86
C GLU A 180 3.43 15.94 5.69
N ILE A 181 2.91 16.27 4.50
CA ILE A 181 3.74 16.62 3.33
C ILE A 181 4.68 17.78 3.65
N GLN A 182 4.14 18.85 4.23
CA GLN A 182 4.92 20.04 4.61
C GLN A 182 6.03 19.67 5.61
N HIS A 183 5.69 18.92 6.65
CA HIS A 183 6.68 18.43 7.62
C HIS A 183 7.81 17.64 6.96
N ILE A 184 7.49 16.74 6.02
CA ILE A 184 8.48 15.92 5.31
C ILE A 184 9.37 16.83 4.43
N VAL A 185 8.79 17.77 3.72
CA VAL A 185 9.54 18.73 2.89
C VAL A 185 10.50 19.55 3.73
N GLU A 186 10.03 20.11 4.84
CA GLU A 186 10.80 21.00 5.71
C GLU A 186 11.89 20.27 6.50
N THR A 187 11.57 19.06 7.00
CA THR A 187 12.47 18.31 7.89
C THR A 187 13.49 17.46 7.12
N TYR A 188 13.08 16.82 6.04
CA TYR A 188 13.89 15.82 5.32
C TYR A 188 14.28 16.27 3.90
N ASN A 189 13.79 17.41 3.43
CA ASN A 189 13.97 17.91 2.06
C ASN A 189 13.58 16.90 0.99
N ILE A 190 12.58 16.05 1.27
CA ILE A 190 12.00 15.10 0.31
C ILE A 190 10.80 15.77 -0.34
N ARG A 191 10.80 15.83 -1.67
CA ARG A 191 9.79 16.54 -2.47
C ARG A 191 9.07 15.64 -3.46
N HIS A 192 9.40 14.36 -3.51
CA HIS A 192 8.68 13.38 -4.33
C HIS A 192 7.87 12.43 -3.46
N PHE A 193 6.58 12.28 -3.78
CA PHE A 193 5.63 11.50 -2.99
C PHE A 193 4.93 10.44 -3.84
N MET A 194 4.97 9.20 -3.38
CA MET A 194 4.11 8.14 -3.90
C MET A 194 2.82 8.10 -3.09
N ILE A 195 1.69 8.42 -3.70
CA ILE A 195 0.38 8.31 -3.05
C ILE A 195 -0.09 6.86 -3.17
N LEU A 196 -0.20 6.17 -2.04
CA LEU A 196 -0.52 4.74 -1.96
C LEU A 196 -2.02 4.42 -1.98
N ASP A 197 -2.84 5.41 -2.24
CA ASP A 197 -4.28 5.19 -2.37
C ASP A 197 -4.58 4.22 -3.52
N ASP A 198 -5.48 3.26 -3.32
CA ASP A 198 -5.91 2.34 -4.38
C ASP A 198 -6.44 3.08 -5.62
N VAL A 199 -7.08 4.23 -5.42
CA VAL A 199 -7.64 5.05 -6.49
C VAL A 199 -7.60 6.53 -6.12
N LEU A 200 -6.50 7.20 -6.38
CA LEU A 200 -6.23 8.60 -6.02
C LEU A 200 -7.37 9.58 -6.38
N THR A 201 -8.00 9.39 -7.53
CA THR A 201 -9.09 10.27 -7.99
C THR A 201 -10.50 9.76 -7.68
N LEU A 202 -10.63 8.82 -6.73
CA LEU A 202 -11.92 8.20 -6.35
C LEU A 202 -13.00 9.24 -6.03
N VAL A 203 -12.63 10.30 -5.33
CA VAL A 203 -13.53 11.41 -4.99
C VAL A 203 -12.95 12.69 -5.58
N ARG A 204 -13.39 13.06 -6.79
CA ARG A 204 -12.89 14.22 -7.57
C ARG A 204 -12.78 15.49 -6.72
N LYS A 205 -13.82 15.85 -5.97
CA LYS A 205 -13.82 17.03 -5.10
C LYS A 205 -12.63 17.03 -4.14
N ARG A 206 -12.35 15.90 -3.53
CA ARG A 206 -11.23 15.74 -2.58
C ARG A 206 -9.87 15.89 -3.25
N THR A 207 -9.71 15.34 -4.47
CA THR A 207 -8.46 15.51 -5.24
C THR A 207 -8.24 16.99 -5.59
N VAL A 208 -9.31 17.70 -5.95
CA VAL A 208 -9.26 19.16 -6.20
C VAL A 208 -8.88 19.93 -4.92
N GLU A 209 -9.47 19.61 -3.78
CA GLU A 209 -9.15 20.22 -2.48
C GLU A 209 -7.68 19.99 -2.10
N PHE A 210 -7.17 18.77 -2.27
CA PHE A 210 -5.77 18.43 -2.05
C PHE A 210 -4.84 19.28 -2.93
N CYS A 211 -5.09 19.31 -4.23
CA CYS A 211 -4.29 20.10 -5.17
C CYS A 211 -4.28 21.59 -4.80
N ASN A 212 -5.44 22.14 -4.50
CA ASN A 212 -5.56 23.56 -4.15
C ASN A 212 -4.81 23.89 -2.85
N GLU A 213 -4.85 23.04 -1.83
CA GLU A 213 -4.14 23.27 -0.58
C GLU A 213 -2.61 23.17 -0.76
N ILE A 214 -2.10 22.25 -1.58
CA ILE A 214 -0.68 22.18 -1.96
C ILE A 214 -0.24 23.47 -2.67
N LEU A 215 -1.02 23.95 -3.64
CA LEU A 215 -0.72 25.18 -4.37
C LEU A 215 -0.80 26.42 -3.48
N LYS A 216 -1.78 26.51 -2.61
CA LYS A 216 -1.96 27.60 -1.63
C LYS A 216 -0.76 27.72 -0.69
N ARG A 217 -0.25 26.59 -0.18
CA ARG A 217 0.94 26.54 0.67
C ARG A 217 2.26 26.66 -0.12
N LYS A 218 2.19 26.73 -1.45
CA LYS A 218 3.36 26.83 -2.34
C LYS A 218 4.38 25.70 -2.10
N LEU A 219 3.89 24.52 -1.78
CA LEU A 219 4.73 23.33 -1.61
C LEU A 219 5.18 22.88 -3.01
N ASN A 220 6.46 23.06 -3.29
CA ASN A 220 7.06 22.63 -4.56
C ASN A 220 7.37 21.12 -4.46
N ILE A 221 6.40 20.29 -4.82
CA ILE A 221 6.48 18.84 -4.77
C ILE A 221 6.21 18.23 -6.13
N THR A 222 6.62 16.96 -6.28
CA THR A 222 6.13 16.08 -7.33
C THR A 222 5.46 14.86 -6.70
N PHE A 223 4.49 14.27 -7.39
CA PHE A 223 3.84 13.07 -6.91
C PHE A 223 3.41 12.13 -8.03
N GLU A 224 3.18 10.89 -7.64
CA GLU A 224 2.62 9.84 -8.47
C GLU A 224 1.56 9.05 -7.69
N GLY A 225 0.74 8.28 -8.39
CA GLY A 225 -0.28 7.44 -7.76
C GLY A 225 -0.99 6.55 -8.75
N SER A 226 -1.95 5.80 -8.25
CA SER A 226 -2.79 4.90 -9.05
C SER A 226 -4.21 5.40 -9.13
N THR A 227 -4.87 5.17 -10.26
CA THR A 227 -6.29 5.50 -10.41
C THR A 227 -6.99 4.61 -11.44
N ARG A 228 -8.29 4.81 -11.60
CA ARG A 228 -9.08 4.16 -12.65
C ARG A 228 -9.20 5.10 -13.85
N ALA A 229 -8.98 4.58 -15.04
CA ALA A 229 -8.96 5.38 -16.27
C ALA A 229 -10.25 6.18 -16.51
N ASN A 230 -11.40 5.68 -16.06
CA ASN A 230 -12.69 6.35 -16.22
C ASN A 230 -12.98 7.44 -15.17
N LEU A 231 -12.03 7.80 -14.33
CA LEU A 231 -12.16 8.82 -13.28
C LEU A 231 -11.32 10.08 -13.54
N LEU A 232 -10.90 10.28 -14.78
CA LEU A 232 -10.15 11.47 -15.19
C LEU A 232 -10.97 12.33 -16.13
N ASP A 233 -10.86 13.63 -15.92
CA ASP A 233 -11.25 14.66 -16.85
C ASP A 233 -10.08 15.64 -17.08
N GLU A 234 -10.16 16.44 -18.12
CA GLU A 234 -9.06 17.31 -18.52
C GLU A 234 -8.76 18.41 -17.49
N GLU A 235 -9.77 19.00 -16.87
CA GLU A 235 -9.59 20.03 -15.82
C GLU A 235 -8.82 19.46 -14.62
N LEU A 236 -9.18 18.24 -14.19
CA LEU A 236 -8.52 17.57 -13.09
C LEU A 236 -7.05 17.25 -13.41
N VAL A 237 -6.78 16.77 -14.63
CA VAL A 237 -5.42 16.47 -15.08
C VAL A 237 -4.57 17.73 -15.15
N ILE A 238 -5.10 18.83 -15.67
CA ILE A 238 -4.41 20.14 -15.69
C ILE A 238 -4.08 20.59 -14.25
N LEU A 239 -5.03 20.51 -13.34
CA LEU A 239 -4.83 20.90 -11.94
C LEU A 239 -3.79 20.02 -11.25
N MET A 240 -3.87 18.70 -11.39
CA MET A 240 -2.90 17.76 -10.84
C MET A 240 -1.50 17.99 -11.41
N LYS A 241 -1.38 18.25 -12.74
CA LYS A 241 -0.09 18.60 -13.37
C LYS A 241 0.50 19.87 -12.77
N LYS A 242 -0.31 20.93 -12.63
CA LYS A 242 0.11 22.18 -11.99
C LYS A 242 0.58 21.97 -10.55
N THR A 243 0.01 21.01 -9.85
CA THR A 243 0.36 20.65 -8.47
C THR A 243 1.62 19.79 -8.38
N GLY A 244 2.08 19.19 -9.49
CA GLY A 244 3.30 18.39 -9.56
C GLY A 244 3.09 16.91 -9.87
N LEU A 245 1.94 16.51 -10.41
CA LEU A 245 1.74 15.14 -10.89
C LEU A 245 2.70 14.83 -12.04
N ILE A 246 3.50 13.77 -11.90
CA ILE A 246 4.44 13.32 -12.94
C ILE A 246 4.05 11.97 -13.54
N ARG A 247 3.34 11.13 -12.79
CA ARG A 247 2.96 9.77 -13.23
C ARG A 247 1.60 9.37 -12.68
N LEU A 248 0.79 8.70 -13.51
CA LEU A 248 -0.41 7.96 -13.08
C LEU A 248 -0.39 6.54 -13.58
N SER A 249 -0.71 5.62 -12.69
CA SER A 249 -0.80 4.18 -13.00
C SER A 249 -2.27 3.76 -13.15
N PHE A 250 -2.52 2.94 -14.18
CA PHE A 250 -3.81 2.29 -14.43
C PHE A 250 -3.65 0.78 -14.41
N GLY A 251 -4.57 0.10 -13.74
CA GLY A 251 -4.71 -1.33 -13.96
C GLY A 251 -5.49 -1.56 -15.26
N LEU A 252 -4.81 -1.77 -16.39
CA LEU A 252 -5.45 -2.19 -17.66
C LEU A 252 -5.84 -3.67 -17.59
N GLU A 253 -4.96 -4.49 -17.06
CA GLU A 253 -4.96 -5.94 -16.88
C GLU A 253 -5.00 -6.69 -18.21
N THR A 254 -6.04 -6.50 -19.01
CA THR A 254 -6.20 -7.07 -20.37
C THR A 254 -7.07 -6.15 -21.21
N VAL A 255 -6.89 -6.17 -22.52
CA VAL A 255 -7.77 -5.47 -23.48
C VAL A 255 -8.97 -6.31 -23.88
N ASP A 256 -8.96 -7.60 -23.57
CA ASP A 256 -10.07 -8.48 -23.92
C ASP A 256 -11.30 -8.16 -23.05
N GLU A 257 -12.42 -7.86 -23.71
CA GLU A 257 -13.61 -7.38 -23.04
C GLU A 257 -14.26 -8.46 -22.18
N ASP A 258 -14.30 -9.69 -22.65
CA ASP A 258 -14.94 -10.78 -21.91
C ASP A 258 -14.11 -11.16 -20.69
N MET A 259 -12.78 -11.16 -20.81
CA MET A 259 -11.89 -11.30 -19.66
C MET A 259 -12.09 -10.19 -18.64
N ARG A 260 -12.27 -8.93 -19.06
CA ARG A 260 -12.54 -7.82 -18.12
C ARG A 260 -13.89 -7.97 -17.41
N LYS A 261 -14.92 -8.47 -18.11
CA LYS A 261 -16.22 -8.79 -17.49
C LYS A 261 -16.06 -9.89 -16.44
N THR A 262 -15.37 -10.98 -16.79
CA THR A 262 -15.10 -12.09 -15.88
C THR A 262 -14.36 -11.61 -14.61
N MET A 263 -13.38 -10.69 -14.76
CA MET A 263 -12.66 -10.09 -13.64
C MET A 263 -13.46 -9.07 -12.82
N ASN A 264 -14.72 -8.84 -13.15
CA ASN A 264 -15.55 -7.77 -12.57
C ASN A 264 -14.92 -6.36 -12.67
N LYS A 265 -14.12 -6.14 -13.72
CA LYS A 265 -13.46 -4.85 -13.98
C LYS A 265 -14.18 -4.10 -15.10
N LYS A 266 -15.22 -3.39 -14.72
CA LYS A 266 -16.16 -2.72 -15.64
C LYS A 266 -15.65 -1.35 -16.10
N ILE A 267 -14.48 -1.30 -16.76
CA ILE A 267 -13.95 -0.08 -17.39
C ILE A 267 -13.84 -0.33 -18.89
N PRO A 268 -14.48 0.45 -19.75
CA PRO A 268 -14.36 0.28 -21.20
C PRO A 268 -12.95 0.60 -21.68
N LEU A 269 -12.46 -0.10 -22.70
CA LEU A 269 -11.10 0.10 -23.25
C LEU A 269 -10.87 1.53 -23.71
N GLU A 270 -11.91 2.15 -24.26
CA GLU A 270 -11.89 3.54 -24.72
C GLU A 270 -11.49 4.53 -23.57
N ALA A 271 -11.89 4.25 -22.32
CA ALA A 271 -11.50 5.09 -21.19
C ALA A 271 -9.97 5.08 -20.98
N TYR A 272 -9.31 3.94 -21.18
CA TYR A 272 -7.84 3.86 -21.11
C TYR A 272 -7.18 4.63 -22.23
N THR A 273 -7.67 4.45 -23.49
CA THR A 273 -7.16 5.19 -24.63
C THR A 273 -7.26 6.71 -24.43
N LYS A 274 -8.44 7.18 -24.01
CA LYS A 274 -8.67 8.61 -23.74
C LYS A 274 -7.77 9.14 -22.61
N SER A 275 -7.66 8.40 -21.52
CA SER A 275 -6.85 8.83 -20.36
C SER A 275 -5.35 8.81 -20.66
N ASN A 276 -4.86 7.82 -21.39
CA ASN A 276 -3.47 7.77 -21.81
C ASN A 276 -3.14 8.95 -22.75
N ALA A 277 -3.98 9.23 -23.74
CA ALA A 277 -3.81 10.38 -24.62
C ALA A 277 -3.85 11.72 -23.86
N LEU A 278 -4.75 11.82 -22.87
CA LEU A 278 -4.84 13.01 -22.02
C LEU A 278 -3.59 13.22 -21.16
N LEU A 279 -3.08 12.18 -20.52
CA LEU A 279 -1.85 12.27 -19.74
C LEU A 279 -0.65 12.64 -20.61
N ASN A 280 -0.53 12.02 -21.80
CA ASN A 280 0.54 12.32 -22.74
C ASN A 280 0.48 13.78 -23.22
N LYS A 281 -0.71 14.32 -23.51
CA LYS A 281 -0.93 15.73 -23.87
C LYS A 281 -0.31 16.71 -22.87
N TYR A 282 -0.32 16.36 -21.58
CA TYR A 282 0.20 17.18 -20.48
C TYR A 282 1.56 16.74 -19.96
N ASN A 283 2.29 15.89 -20.71
CA ASN A 283 3.59 15.35 -20.30
C ASN A 283 3.54 14.70 -18.89
N ILE A 284 2.53 13.86 -18.66
CA ILE A 284 2.40 13.02 -17.48
C ILE A 284 2.62 11.57 -17.93
N GLU A 285 3.48 10.84 -17.25
CA GLU A 285 3.74 9.44 -17.58
C GLU A 285 2.51 8.57 -17.25
N ALA A 286 2.04 7.80 -18.24
CA ALA A 286 0.97 6.83 -18.08
C ALA A 286 1.53 5.41 -17.97
N LEU A 287 1.39 4.78 -16.79
CA LEU A 287 1.72 3.36 -16.62
C LEU A 287 0.45 2.52 -16.73
N ASN A 288 0.50 1.46 -17.57
CA ASN A 288 -0.59 0.51 -17.68
C ASN A 288 -0.12 -0.88 -17.23
N SER A 289 -0.57 -1.29 -16.04
CA SER A 289 -0.30 -2.63 -15.53
C SER A 289 -1.14 -3.65 -16.29
N VAL A 290 -0.52 -4.75 -16.71
CA VAL A 290 -1.18 -5.88 -17.36
C VAL A 290 -0.98 -7.16 -16.55
N MET A 291 -1.92 -8.08 -16.67
CA MET A 291 -1.85 -9.40 -16.06
C MET A 291 -1.84 -10.46 -17.18
N ILE A 292 -0.99 -11.46 -17.00
CA ILE A 292 -0.90 -12.63 -17.86
C ILE A 292 -1.08 -13.88 -16.98
N GLY A 293 -1.80 -14.86 -17.48
CA GLY A 293 -2.11 -16.08 -16.73
C GLY A 293 -3.44 -16.01 -15.96
N LEU A 294 -4.37 -15.18 -16.42
CA LEU A 294 -5.71 -15.11 -15.86
C LEU A 294 -6.49 -16.42 -16.11
N PRO A 295 -7.33 -16.86 -15.17
CA PRO A 295 -8.17 -18.05 -15.40
C PRO A 295 -9.01 -17.92 -16.68
N GLY A 296 -8.88 -18.90 -17.59
CA GLY A 296 -9.56 -18.91 -18.88
C GLY A 296 -8.89 -18.04 -19.97
N GLU A 297 -7.76 -17.43 -19.68
CA GLU A 297 -7.00 -16.67 -20.68
C GLU A 297 -6.39 -17.58 -21.73
N THR A 298 -6.45 -17.14 -22.98
CA THR A 298 -5.82 -17.82 -24.12
C THR A 298 -4.63 -17.01 -24.63
N GLU A 299 -3.72 -17.65 -25.33
CA GLU A 299 -2.61 -16.97 -26.01
C GLU A 299 -3.11 -15.82 -26.91
N GLN A 300 -4.25 -16.01 -27.56
CA GLN A 300 -4.87 -14.97 -28.38
C GLN A 300 -5.27 -13.72 -27.57
N ASN A 301 -5.78 -13.88 -26.33
CA ASN A 301 -6.10 -12.77 -25.44
C ASN A 301 -4.82 -12.00 -25.06
N VAL A 302 -3.72 -12.72 -24.77
CA VAL A 302 -2.43 -12.10 -24.46
C VAL A 302 -1.93 -11.29 -25.66
N TRP A 303 -1.92 -11.88 -26.87
CA TRP A 303 -1.49 -11.18 -28.08
C TRP A 303 -2.33 -9.95 -28.40
N LYS A 304 -3.65 -9.98 -28.17
CA LYS A 304 -4.49 -8.78 -28.28
C LYS A 304 -3.98 -7.65 -27.38
N THR A 305 -3.64 -7.97 -26.14
CA THR A 305 -3.15 -6.98 -25.14
C THR A 305 -1.79 -6.44 -25.54
N LEU A 306 -0.85 -7.28 -25.92
CA LEU A 306 0.48 -6.87 -26.37
C LEU A 306 0.42 -6.01 -27.65
N ASN A 307 -0.42 -6.37 -28.62
CA ASN A 307 -0.63 -5.59 -29.84
C ASN A 307 -1.25 -4.23 -29.60
N TYR A 308 -2.15 -4.12 -28.62
CA TYR A 308 -2.69 -2.82 -28.20
C TYR A 308 -1.61 -1.93 -27.60
N LEU A 309 -0.83 -2.46 -26.66
CA LEU A 309 0.25 -1.71 -26.02
C LEU A 309 1.33 -1.28 -27.02
N SER A 310 1.74 -2.15 -27.94
CA SER A 310 2.77 -1.84 -28.93
C SER A 310 2.35 -0.75 -29.93
N LYS A 311 1.06 -0.59 -30.17
CA LYS A 311 0.49 0.45 -31.05
C LYS A 311 0.16 1.75 -30.31
N SER A 312 0.10 1.71 -28.98
CA SER A 312 -0.22 2.87 -28.16
C SER A 312 1.02 3.73 -27.97
N LYS A 313 1.11 4.83 -28.73
CA LYS A 313 2.23 5.79 -28.62
C LYS A 313 2.25 6.54 -27.28
N GLU A 314 1.14 6.52 -26.56
CA GLU A 314 0.89 7.23 -25.30
C GLU A 314 1.27 6.41 -24.05
N VAL A 315 1.53 5.11 -24.23
CA VAL A 315 1.91 4.21 -23.13
C VAL A 315 3.42 3.98 -23.18
N LYS A 316 4.07 4.17 -22.06
CA LYS A 316 5.52 3.92 -21.92
C LYS A 316 5.77 2.68 -21.06
#